data_9f09d6193ae358a29016ba41cb8d329b
#
_entry.id   9f09d6193ae358a29016ba41cb8d329b
#
_cell.length_a   1.000
_cell.length_b   1.000
_cell.length_c   1.000
_cell.angle_alpha   90.00
_cell.angle_beta   90.00
_cell.angle_gamma   90.00
#
_symmetry.space_group_name_H-M   'P 1'
#
loop_
_entity.id
_entity.type
_entity.pdbx_description
1 polymer ?
#
loop_
_entity_poly.entity_id
_entity_poly.type
_entity_poly.pdbx_seq_one_letter_code
_entity_poly.pdbx_strand_id
1 'polypeptide(L)'
;MYQSVRDLVDQVAVHIINCPTPTIENAVLESARDFCKRTRCHKVKGSVTAREGKLAYEFFANEPYTKVVDIIDPSKAGFVAADTLTLDQEYVGVVTATLILVPAFRAKKVWEPLTTDHSDGIVAGALSRLYRQQAAAYFNPDLARQESTRYADEIHNTRMTTNPPRQVKQRGHSWI
;
A
#
# COMPACT_ATOMS: atom_id res chain seq x y z
N MET A 1 -5.55 11.86 8.06
CA MET A 1 -5.38 13.15 7.37
C MET A 1 -4.63 12.93 6.06
N TYR A 2 -4.66 13.87 5.08
CA TYR A 2 -3.97 13.73 3.78
C TYR A 2 -3.01 14.90 3.59
N GLN A 3 -1.76 14.58 3.24
CA GLN A 3 -0.69 15.55 3.00
C GLN A 3 -0.29 15.62 1.53
N SER A 4 0.42 16.69 1.14
CA SER A 4 0.91 16.87 -0.22
C SER A 4 1.97 15.83 -0.58
N VAL A 5 1.89 15.27 -1.78
CA VAL A 5 2.97 14.44 -2.33
C VAL A 5 4.27 15.23 -2.49
N ARG A 6 4.16 16.57 -2.60
CA ARG A 6 5.30 17.46 -2.82
C ARG A 6 6.38 17.34 -1.75
N ASP A 7 5.99 17.10 -0.50
CA ASP A 7 6.94 16.95 0.63
C ASP A 7 7.90 15.76 0.39
N LEU A 8 7.39 14.66 -0.16
CA LEU A 8 8.21 13.50 -0.54
C LEU A 8 9.02 13.76 -1.82
N VAL A 9 8.45 14.51 -2.77
CA VAL A 9 9.14 14.89 -4.02
C VAL A 9 10.35 15.76 -3.71
N ASP A 10 10.21 16.73 -2.81
CA ASP A 10 11.29 17.62 -2.41
C ASP A 10 12.41 16.85 -1.70
N GLN A 11 12.08 15.87 -0.86
CA GLN A 11 13.07 14.98 -0.24
C GLN A 11 13.85 14.16 -1.27
N VAL A 12 13.21 13.60 -2.30
CA VAL A 12 13.88 12.86 -3.38
C VAL A 12 14.74 13.79 -4.24
N ALA A 13 14.24 15.01 -4.52
CA ALA A 13 14.92 15.96 -5.40
C ALA A 13 16.29 16.40 -4.87
N VAL A 14 16.51 16.41 -3.55
CA VAL A 14 17.82 16.69 -2.93
C VAL A 14 18.90 15.69 -3.36
N HIS A 15 18.52 14.45 -3.66
CA HIS A 15 19.45 13.36 -3.99
C HIS A 15 19.69 13.21 -5.49
N ILE A 16 18.87 13.82 -6.35
CA ILE A 16 18.93 13.61 -7.80
C ILE A 16 19.00 14.95 -8.55
N ILE A 17 20.16 15.21 -9.14
CA ILE A 17 20.40 16.40 -9.93
C ILE A 17 19.87 16.18 -11.36
N ASN A 18 19.25 17.21 -11.95
CA ASN A 18 18.74 17.22 -13.33
C ASN A 18 17.63 16.19 -13.64
N CYS A 19 16.87 15.74 -12.64
CA CYS A 19 15.68 14.94 -12.88
C CYS A 19 14.44 15.84 -12.99
N PRO A 20 13.60 15.69 -14.04
CA PRO A 20 12.37 16.44 -14.15
C PRO A 20 11.41 16.14 -12.98
N THR A 21 10.82 17.17 -12.36
CA THR A 21 9.89 17.03 -11.24
C THR A 21 8.75 16.03 -11.51
N PRO A 22 8.11 15.99 -12.68
CA PRO A 22 7.08 14.98 -12.96
C PRO A 22 7.59 13.53 -12.91
N THR A 23 8.86 13.31 -13.27
CA THR A 23 9.50 11.97 -13.19
C THR A 23 9.70 11.57 -11.73
N ILE A 24 10.14 12.50 -10.87
CA ILE A 24 10.27 12.28 -9.43
C ILE A 24 8.88 12.01 -8.81
N GLU A 25 7.87 12.83 -9.14
CA GLU A 25 6.49 12.68 -8.64
C GLU A 25 5.93 11.28 -8.98
N ASN A 26 6.13 10.82 -10.21
CA ASN A 26 5.71 9.47 -10.61
C ASN A 26 6.45 8.37 -9.82
N ALA A 27 7.76 8.48 -9.66
CA ALA A 27 8.55 7.51 -8.91
C ALA A 27 8.12 7.43 -7.43
N VAL A 28 7.84 8.58 -6.81
CA VAL A 28 7.32 8.69 -5.43
C VAL A 28 5.95 8.03 -5.31
N LEU A 29 5.01 8.34 -6.22
CA LEU A 29 3.66 7.75 -6.19
C LEU A 29 3.69 6.24 -6.42
N GLU A 30 4.52 5.75 -7.33
CA GLU A 30 4.70 4.32 -7.56
C GLU A 30 5.31 3.62 -6.33
N SER A 31 6.30 4.26 -5.69
CA SER A 31 6.90 3.76 -4.45
C SER A 31 5.86 3.68 -3.33
N ALA A 32 5.09 4.75 -3.11
CA ALA A 32 4.04 4.80 -2.10
C ALA A 32 2.95 3.74 -2.33
N ARG A 33 2.54 3.52 -3.58
CA ARG A 33 1.56 2.49 -3.95
C ARG A 33 2.08 1.07 -3.70
N ASP A 34 3.31 0.79 -4.12
CA ASP A 34 3.96 -0.50 -3.87
C ASP A 34 4.15 -0.75 -2.38
N PHE A 35 4.58 0.27 -1.63
CA PHE A 35 4.73 0.22 -0.18
C PHE A 35 3.42 -0.15 0.51
N CYS A 36 2.33 0.59 0.26
CA CYS A 36 1.01 0.31 0.85
C CYS A 36 0.51 -1.10 0.48
N LYS A 37 0.71 -1.53 -0.78
CA LYS A 37 0.29 -2.85 -1.25
C LYS A 37 1.06 -3.97 -0.53
N ARG A 38 2.36 -3.81 -0.36
CA ARG A 38 3.22 -4.82 0.27
C ARG A 38 3.11 -4.87 1.77
N THR A 39 2.96 -3.71 2.43
CA THR A 39 2.87 -3.63 3.90
C THR A 39 1.44 -3.76 4.41
N ARG A 40 0.44 -3.48 3.56
CA ARG A 40 -0.98 -3.37 3.97
C ARG A 40 -1.17 -2.39 5.13
N CYS A 41 -0.40 -1.29 5.15
CA CYS A 41 -0.41 -0.33 6.25
C CYS A 41 -1.66 0.56 6.25
N HIS A 42 -2.22 0.89 5.08
CA HIS A 42 -3.41 1.72 4.98
C HIS A 42 -4.66 0.86 4.93
N LYS A 43 -5.28 0.67 6.09
CA LYS A 43 -6.48 -0.16 6.29
C LYS A 43 -7.66 0.70 6.69
N VAL A 44 -8.80 0.50 6.04
CA VAL A 44 -10.08 1.12 6.43
C VAL A 44 -11.18 0.07 6.45
N LYS A 45 -12.20 0.28 7.27
CA LYS A 45 -13.40 -0.56 7.23
C LYS A 45 -14.32 -0.07 6.12
N GLY A 46 -14.76 -1.00 5.28
CA GLY A 46 -15.77 -0.77 4.25
C GLY A 46 -16.99 -1.62 4.48
N SER A 47 -18.11 -1.19 3.90
CA SER A 47 -19.35 -1.96 3.92
C SER A 47 -20.08 -1.84 2.60
N VAL A 48 -20.82 -2.88 2.23
CA VAL A 48 -21.69 -2.92 1.07
C VAL A 48 -23.02 -3.59 1.46
N THR A 49 -24.12 -3.11 0.90
CA THR A 49 -25.44 -3.74 1.12
C THR A 49 -25.65 -4.83 0.06
N ALA A 50 -25.63 -6.07 0.52
CA ALA A 50 -25.93 -7.23 -0.31
C ALA A 50 -27.43 -7.38 -0.53
N ARG A 51 -27.83 -7.80 -1.74
CA ARG A 51 -29.21 -7.93 -2.21
C ARG A 51 -29.42 -9.32 -2.82
N GLU A 52 -30.64 -9.80 -2.78
CA GLU A 52 -31.07 -11.04 -3.42
C GLU A 52 -30.73 -11.05 -4.93
N GLY A 53 -30.29 -12.20 -5.44
CA GLY A 53 -29.93 -12.38 -6.85
C GLY A 53 -28.57 -11.79 -7.27
N LYS A 54 -27.83 -11.19 -6.35
CA LYS A 54 -26.50 -10.65 -6.64
C LYS A 54 -25.44 -11.27 -5.73
N LEU A 55 -24.38 -11.80 -6.31
CA LEU A 55 -23.27 -12.40 -5.56
C LEU A 55 -22.00 -11.53 -5.54
N ALA A 56 -21.73 -10.74 -6.59
CA ALA A 56 -20.52 -9.93 -6.70
C ALA A 56 -20.77 -8.49 -6.26
N TYR A 57 -19.90 -8.00 -5.36
CA TYR A 57 -19.97 -6.66 -4.78
C TYR A 57 -18.63 -5.97 -4.85
N GLU A 58 -18.61 -4.80 -5.45
CA GLU A 58 -17.45 -3.92 -5.53
C GLU A 58 -17.42 -3.00 -4.29
N PHE A 59 -16.24 -2.92 -3.65
CA PHE A 59 -16.01 -2.03 -2.52
C PHE A 59 -15.28 -0.78 -2.99
N PHE A 60 -15.81 0.37 -2.61
CA PHE A 60 -15.23 1.66 -2.92
C PHE A 60 -14.60 2.28 -1.67
N ALA A 61 -13.46 2.92 -1.85
CA ALA A 61 -12.88 3.74 -0.82
C ALA A 61 -13.68 5.06 -0.71
N ASN A 62 -14.21 5.35 0.48
CA ASN A 62 -14.79 6.66 0.77
C ASN A 62 -13.71 7.72 1.04
N GLU A 63 -12.45 7.36 0.91
CA GLU A 63 -11.32 8.23 1.15
C GLU A 63 -10.82 8.85 -0.16
N PRO A 64 -10.63 10.19 -0.22
CA PRO A 64 -10.14 10.86 -1.40
C PRO A 64 -8.71 10.42 -1.75
N TYR A 65 -8.36 10.52 -3.01
CA TYR A 65 -7.01 10.21 -3.52
C TYR A 65 -6.54 8.77 -3.35
N THR A 66 -7.44 7.83 -3.03
CA THR A 66 -7.09 6.42 -2.83
C THR A 66 -7.87 5.48 -3.75
N LYS A 67 -7.36 4.26 -3.87
CA LYS A 67 -7.99 3.14 -4.56
C LYS A 67 -7.90 1.88 -3.70
N VAL A 68 -8.98 1.09 -3.66
CA VAL A 68 -8.98 -0.26 -3.07
C VAL A 68 -8.16 -1.20 -3.96
N VAL A 69 -7.30 -2.00 -3.35
CA VAL A 69 -6.45 -2.99 -4.06
C VAL A 69 -6.58 -4.39 -3.48
N ASP A 70 -7.13 -4.52 -2.28
CA ASP A 70 -7.33 -5.82 -1.63
C ASP A 70 -8.45 -5.69 -0.58
N ILE A 71 -9.12 -6.80 -0.30
CA ILE A 71 -10.17 -6.92 0.71
C ILE A 71 -9.76 -8.05 1.65
N ILE A 72 -9.71 -7.77 2.93
CA ILE A 72 -9.37 -8.77 3.95
C ILE A 72 -10.47 -8.87 5.01
N ASP A 73 -10.54 -10.03 5.67
CA ASP A 73 -11.49 -10.31 6.75
C ASP A 73 -12.95 -9.91 6.39
N PRO A 74 -13.50 -10.37 5.25
CA PRO A 74 -14.90 -10.12 4.95
C PRO A 74 -15.79 -10.83 5.97
N SER A 75 -16.88 -10.17 6.39
CA SER A 75 -17.84 -10.72 7.36
C SER A 75 -18.64 -11.91 6.83
N LYS A 76 -18.56 -12.18 5.53
CA LYS A 76 -19.19 -13.32 4.84
C LYS A 76 -18.17 -14.03 3.97
N ALA A 77 -18.29 -15.36 3.88
CA ALA A 77 -17.42 -16.17 3.04
C ALA A 77 -17.62 -15.83 1.55
N GLY A 78 -16.53 -15.86 0.80
CA GLY A 78 -16.54 -15.55 -0.62
C GLY A 78 -15.13 -15.44 -1.21
N PHE A 79 -15.08 -15.34 -2.52
CA PHE A 79 -13.84 -15.12 -3.29
C PHE A 79 -13.56 -13.63 -3.45
N VAL A 80 -12.35 -13.22 -3.14
CA VAL A 80 -11.88 -11.82 -3.26
C VAL A 80 -11.02 -11.67 -4.50
N ALA A 81 -11.34 -10.70 -5.35
CA ALA A 81 -10.53 -10.27 -6.48
C ALA A 81 -10.36 -8.75 -6.45
N ALA A 82 -9.20 -8.28 -6.00
CA ALA A 82 -8.88 -6.86 -5.82
C ALA A 82 -9.93 -6.11 -4.96
N ASP A 83 -10.79 -5.31 -5.57
CA ASP A 83 -11.84 -4.51 -4.95
C ASP A 83 -13.22 -5.17 -4.92
N THR A 84 -13.32 -6.41 -5.45
CA THR A 84 -14.57 -7.15 -5.59
C THR A 84 -14.59 -8.38 -4.69
N LEU A 85 -15.68 -8.52 -3.92
CA LEU A 85 -16.01 -9.73 -3.17
C LEU A 85 -17.16 -10.46 -3.87
N THR A 86 -16.95 -11.71 -4.24
CA THR A 86 -18.00 -12.59 -4.74
C THR A 86 -18.38 -13.55 -3.61
N LEU A 87 -19.60 -13.46 -3.11
CA LEU A 87 -20.10 -14.32 -2.03
C LEU A 87 -20.30 -15.76 -2.52
N ASP A 88 -20.05 -16.72 -1.65
CA ASP A 88 -20.28 -18.14 -1.92
C ASP A 88 -21.77 -18.48 -1.97
N GLN A 89 -22.60 -17.70 -1.29
CA GLN A 89 -24.07 -17.89 -1.18
C GLN A 89 -24.78 -16.54 -1.23
N GLU A 90 -26.03 -16.55 -1.65
CA GLU A 90 -26.89 -15.37 -1.59
C GLU A 90 -27.07 -14.89 -0.17
N TYR A 91 -26.98 -13.59 0.01
CA TYR A 91 -27.14 -12.92 1.29
C TYR A 91 -27.85 -11.60 1.11
N VAL A 92 -28.73 -11.28 2.03
CA VAL A 92 -29.41 -9.97 2.12
C VAL A 92 -29.02 -9.31 3.43
N GLY A 93 -28.41 -8.13 3.34
CA GLY A 93 -27.96 -7.38 4.51
C GLY A 93 -26.61 -6.70 4.30
N VAL A 94 -26.00 -6.21 5.37
CA VAL A 94 -24.73 -5.49 5.31
C VAL A 94 -23.58 -6.47 5.40
N VAL A 95 -22.70 -6.42 4.40
CA VAL A 95 -21.41 -7.12 4.39
C VAL A 95 -20.31 -6.11 4.68
N THR A 96 -19.52 -6.37 5.71
CA THR A 96 -18.38 -5.53 6.11
C THR A 96 -17.07 -6.22 5.80
N ALA A 97 -16.04 -5.44 5.51
CA ALA A 97 -14.69 -5.96 5.27
C ALA A 97 -13.64 -4.90 5.64
N THR A 98 -12.39 -5.31 5.77
CA THR A 98 -11.26 -4.40 5.86
C THR A 98 -10.67 -4.21 4.45
N LEU A 99 -10.61 -2.97 3.99
CA LEU A 99 -10.10 -2.59 2.69
C LEU A 99 -8.64 -2.16 2.82
N ILE A 100 -7.80 -2.61 1.90
CA ILE A 100 -6.43 -2.13 1.76
C ILE A 100 -6.43 -1.05 0.69
N LEU A 101 -5.98 0.14 1.07
CA LEU A 101 -5.94 1.31 0.20
C LEU A 101 -4.51 1.61 -0.27
N VAL A 102 -4.42 2.10 -1.49
CA VAL A 102 -3.18 2.69 -2.05
C VAL A 102 -3.48 4.07 -2.61
N PRO A 103 -2.48 4.96 -2.74
CA PRO A 103 -2.66 6.21 -3.46
C PRO A 103 -3.20 5.98 -4.87
N ALA A 104 -4.17 6.79 -5.30
CA ALA A 104 -4.71 6.74 -6.66
C ALA A 104 -3.63 7.14 -7.68
N PHE A 105 -3.83 6.76 -8.93
CA PHE A 105 -2.97 7.21 -10.02
C PHE A 105 -3.03 8.75 -10.15
N ARG A 106 -1.87 9.43 -10.16
CA ARG A 106 -1.75 10.90 -10.16
C ARG A 106 -2.38 11.60 -8.94
N ALA A 107 -2.42 10.94 -7.78
CA ALA A 107 -2.87 11.57 -6.56
C ALA A 107 -1.98 12.77 -6.21
N LYS A 108 -2.59 13.92 -5.89
CA LYS A 108 -1.87 15.12 -5.42
C LYS A 108 -1.61 15.10 -3.92
N LYS A 109 -2.32 14.26 -3.21
CA LYS A 109 -2.20 14.06 -1.76
C LYS A 109 -2.15 12.57 -1.45
N VAL A 110 -1.43 12.24 -0.41
CA VAL A 110 -1.32 10.87 0.12
C VAL A 110 -1.71 10.83 1.59
N TRP A 111 -2.01 9.66 2.09
CA TRP A 111 -2.27 9.43 3.51
C TRP A 111 -1.06 9.87 4.35
N GLU A 112 -1.32 10.71 5.38
CA GLU A 112 -0.29 11.39 6.17
C GLU A 112 0.82 10.48 6.70
N PRO A 113 0.56 9.28 7.27
CA PRO A 113 1.64 8.41 7.73
C PRO A 113 2.65 8.02 6.64
N LEU A 114 2.31 8.13 5.35
CA LEU A 114 3.26 7.90 4.27
C LEU A 114 4.30 9.03 4.15
N THR A 115 3.97 10.23 4.61
CA THR A 115 4.87 11.40 4.59
C THR A 115 5.58 11.63 5.92
N THR A 116 5.10 11.03 7.01
CA THR A 116 5.67 11.15 8.35
C THR A 116 6.40 9.88 8.77
N ASP A 117 5.68 8.78 8.96
CA ASP A 117 6.20 7.57 9.58
C ASP A 117 6.96 6.66 8.60
N HIS A 118 6.63 6.75 7.29
CA HIS A 118 7.16 5.88 6.23
C HIS A 118 7.88 6.65 5.12
N SER A 119 8.17 7.94 5.34
CA SER A 119 8.81 8.80 4.34
C SER A 119 10.13 8.22 3.83
N ASP A 120 11.00 7.77 4.74
CA ASP A 120 12.32 7.23 4.40
C ASP A 120 12.24 6.02 3.48
N GLY A 121 11.31 5.09 3.77
CA GLY A 121 11.06 3.95 2.92
C GLY A 121 10.56 4.34 1.53
N ILE A 122 9.61 5.27 1.44
CA ILE A 122 9.07 5.73 0.16
C ILE A 122 10.12 6.46 -0.66
N VAL A 123 10.93 7.31 -0.03
CA VAL A 123 12.07 8.01 -0.67
C VAL A 123 13.09 7.01 -1.19
N ALA A 124 13.50 6.04 -0.39
CA ALA A 124 14.42 4.98 -0.82
C ALA A 124 13.86 4.18 -2.01
N GLY A 125 12.59 3.82 -1.98
CA GLY A 125 11.92 3.14 -3.08
C GLY A 125 11.86 3.98 -4.36
N ALA A 126 11.62 5.28 -4.26
CA ALA A 126 11.64 6.21 -5.40
C ALA A 126 13.05 6.38 -5.97
N LEU A 127 14.06 6.60 -5.12
CA LEU A 127 15.48 6.70 -5.51
C LEU A 127 15.97 5.43 -6.20
N SER A 128 15.65 4.26 -5.66
CA SER A 128 15.97 2.97 -6.27
C SER A 128 15.44 2.83 -7.70
N ARG A 129 14.22 3.34 -7.98
CA ARG A 129 13.63 3.34 -9.32
C ARG A 129 14.34 4.31 -10.25
N LEU A 130 14.60 5.53 -9.78
CA LEU A 130 15.23 6.58 -10.56
C LEU A 130 16.66 6.20 -10.94
N TYR A 131 17.49 5.74 -10.00
CA TYR A 131 18.85 5.32 -10.27
C TYR A 131 19.00 4.13 -11.23
N ARG A 132 17.92 3.40 -11.52
CA ARG A 132 17.89 2.31 -12.53
C ARG A 132 17.64 2.79 -13.95
N GLN A 133 17.31 4.06 -14.17
CA GLN A 133 17.00 4.59 -15.51
C GLN A 133 18.28 4.78 -16.33
N GLN A 134 18.66 3.78 -17.12
CA GLN A 134 19.94 3.69 -17.85
C GLN A 134 20.23 4.87 -18.77
N ALA A 135 19.20 5.53 -19.33
CA ALA A 135 19.38 6.69 -20.23
C ALA A 135 19.46 8.03 -19.48
N ALA A 136 19.36 8.04 -18.16
CA ALA A 136 19.33 9.26 -17.36
C ALA A 136 20.76 9.64 -16.88
N ALA A 137 21.00 10.94 -16.75
CA ALA A 137 22.27 11.48 -16.23
C ALA A 137 22.55 11.07 -14.77
N TYR A 138 21.49 10.70 -14.04
CA TYR A 138 21.55 10.23 -12.65
C TYR A 138 21.57 8.70 -12.51
N PHE A 139 21.78 7.95 -13.60
CA PHE A 139 21.92 6.49 -13.55
C PHE A 139 23.07 6.06 -12.64
N ASN A 140 22.76 5.26 -11.63
CA ASN A 140 23.75 4.71 -10.70
C ASN A 140 23.28 3.35 -10.15
N PRO A 141 23.78 2.22 -10.67
CA PRO A 141 23.31 0.89 -10.28
C PRO A 141 23.69 0.51 -8.85
N ASP A 142 24.76 1.06 -8.30
CA ASP A 142 25.19 0.76 -6.93
C ASP A 142 24.28 1.49 -5.92
N LEU A 143 24.01 2.78 -6.13
CA LEU A 143 23.02 3.49 -5.33
C LEU A 143 21.63 2.88 -5.49
N ALA A 144 21.26 2.45 -6.70
CA ALA A 144 19.97 1.76 -6.90
C ALA A 144 19.85 0.49 -6.05
N ARG A 145 20.93 -0.28 -5.91
CA ARG A 145 20.98 -1.49 -5.07
C ARG A 145 20.87 -1.13 -3.58
N GLN A 146 21.64 -0.15 -3.13
CA GLN A 146 21.65 0.31 -1.75
C GLN A 146 20.24 0.79 -1.33
N GLU A 147 19.61 1.66 -2.12
CA GLU A 147 18.29 2.18 -1.83
C GLU A 147 17.21 1.10 -1.94
N SER A 148 17.38 0.10 -2.81
CA SER A 148 16.50 -1.07 -2.87
C SER A 148 16.54 -1.90 -1.59
N THR A 149 17.71 -2.04 -0.98
CA THR A 149 17.86 -2.75 0.31
C THR A 149 17.20 -1.98 1.43
N ARG A 150 17.45 -0.67 1.54
CA ARG A 150 16.77 0.20 2.54
C ARG A 150 15.25 0.12 2.41
N TYR A 151 14.74 0.16 1.18
CA TYR A 151 13.32 0.04 0.91
C TYR A 151 12.74 -1.32 1.36
N ALA A 152 13.48 -2.42 1.10
CA ALA A 152 13.07 -3.76 1.50
C ALA A 152 13.04 -3.91 3.03
N ASP A 153 14.02 -3.36 3.73
CA ASP A 153 14.10 -3.36 5.19
C ASP A 153 12.93 -2.60 5.81
N GLU A 154 12.59 -1.42 5.26
CA GLU A 154 11.46 -0.62 5.74
C GLU A 154 10.12 -1.34 5.53
N ILE A 155 9.93 -2.01 4.37
CA ILE A 155 8.76 -2.86 4.15
C ILE A 155 8.70 -3.99 5.16
N HIS A 156 9.82 -4.65 5.45
CA HIS A 156 9.88 -5.73 6.42
C HIS A 156 9.46 -5.24 7.82
N ASN A 157 10.07 -4.16 8.28
CA ASN A 157 9.79 -3.56 9.59
C ASN A 157 8.32 -3.15 9.72
N THR A 158 7.79 -2.46 8.71
CA THR A 158 6.38 -2.05 8.69
C THR A 158 5.44 -3.24 8.68
N ARG A 159 5.76 -4.32 7.95
CA ARG A 159 4.94 -5.55 7.96
C ARG A 159 4.89 -6.21 9.32
N MET A 160 6.01 -6.26 10.03
CA MET A 160 6.09 -6.85 11.38
C MET A 160 5.23 -6.08 12.39
N THR A 161 5.15 -4.75 12.25
CA THR A 161 4.31 -3.91 13.13
C THR A 161 2.83 -3.92 12.73
N THR A 162 2.54 -3.87 11.42
CA THR A 162 1.17 -3.76 10.90
C THR A 162 0.42 -5.09 10.86
N ASN A 163 1.14 -6.19 10.66
CA ASN A 163 0.62 -7.55 10.58
C ASN A 163 1.54 -8.49 11.38
N PRO A 164 1.55 -8.38 12.71
CA PRO A 164 2.38 -9.25 13.54
C PRO A 164 2.03 -10.71 13.27
N PRO A 165 3.02 -11.62 13.21
CA PRO A 165 2.76 -13.03 13.04
C PRO A 165 1.83 -13.49 14.16
N ARG A 166 0.77 -14.23 13.80
CA ARG A 166 -0.13 -14.82 14.81
C ARG A 166 0.72 -15.69 15.73
N GLN A 167 0.75 -15.34 17.03
CA GLN A 167 1.33 -16.21 18.03
C GLN A 167 0.52 -17.53 18.02
N VAL A 168 1.13 -18.58 17.48
CA VAL A 168 0.60 -19.93 17.62
C VAL A 168 0.70 -20.24 19.10
N LYS A 169 -0.42 -20.20 19.84
CA LYS A 169 -0.48 -20.75 21.18
C LYS A 169 -0.08 -22.22 21.05
N GLN A 170 1.15 -22.54 21.41
CA GLN A 170 1.53 -23.92 21.63
C GLN A 170 0.57 -24.46 22.70
N ARG A 171 -0.35 -25.34 22.29
CA ARG A 171 -1.06 -26.20 23.26
C ARG A 171 0.01 -27.02 23.91
N GLY A 172 0.33 -26.68 25.14
CA GLY A 172 1.18 -27.52 25.96
C GLY A 172 0.56 -28.95 26.03
N HIS A 173 1.22 -29.88 25.40
CA HIS A 173 0.92 -31.29 25.70
C HIS A 173 1.35 -31.54 27.14
N SER A 174 0.37 -31.49 28.05
CA SER A 174 0.54 -32.06 29.38
C SER A 174 0.65 -33.58 29.18
N TRP A 175 1.84 -34.10 29.28
CA TRP A 175 2.06 -35.53 29.50
C TRP A 175 1.77 -35.83 30.97
N ILE A 176 0.66 -36.50 31.25
CA ILE A 176 0.38 -37.16 32.51
C ILE A 176 0.60 -38.65 32.26
#